data_680c01270f0c03e854226b26c759c0e1
#
_entry.id   680c01270f0c03e854226b26c759c0e1
#
_cell.length_a   1.000
_cell.length_b   1.000
_cell.length_c   1.000
_cell.angle_alpha   90.00
_cell.angle_beta   90.00
_cell.angle_gamma   90.00
#
_symmetry.space_group_name_H-M   'P 1'
#
loop_
_entity.id
_entity.type
_entity.pdbx_description
1 polymer ?
#
loop_
_entity_poly.entity_id
_entity_poly.type
_entity_poly.pdbx_seq_one_letter_code
_entity_poly.pdbx_strand_id
1 'polypeptide(L)'
;MKGIRNFKEFIKAGIVKIQTPDKSRAEFLIKEAEQGYNYLLEVIEKIGIKNENANDYIKRCYDILMELVRAKMLVDGYNASGYGAHEAEVSYLRTLDFREIDVQFADQMRFFRNGMLYYGTILDKEYAEKVIKFTKENYLKLKKMS
;
A
#
# COMPACT_ATOMS: atom_id res chain seq x y z
N MET A 1 -16.26 9.13 6.67
CA MET A 1 -15.08 8.36 7.05
C MET A 1 -14.16 9.24 7.86
N LYS A 2 -13.66 8.74 8.99
CA LYS A 2 -12.69 9.50 9.78
C LYS A 2 -11.39 9.63 9.00
N GLY A 3 -10.73 10.77 9.11
CA GLY A 3 -9.40 10.95 8.56
C GLY A 3 -8.38 10.04 9.25
N ILE A 4 -7.29 9.77 8.54
CA ILE A 4 -6.23 8.91 9.06
C ILE A 4 -5.44 9.68 10.11
N ARG A 5 -5.15 9.03 11.24
CA ARG A 5 -4.30 9.58 12.30
C ARG A 5 -2.91 9.92 11.74
N ASN A 6 -2.22 10.83 12.41
CA ASN A 6 -0.84 11.17 12.06
C ASN A 6 0.11 10.05 12.49
N PHE A 7 1.22 9.90 11.76
CA PHE A 7 2.19 8.84 12.04
C PHE A 7 2.70 8.86 13.47
N LYS A 8 2.89 10.05 14.04
CA LYS A 8 3.34 10.20 15.44
C LYS A 8 2.40 9.57 16.45
N GLU A 9 1.10 9.55 16.15
CA GLU A 9 0.12 8.93 17.03
C GLU A 9 0.29 7.42 17.11
N PHE A 10 0.71 6.81 16.00
CA PHE A 10 0.98 5.36 15.97
C PHE A 10 2.26 5.02 16.75
N ILE A 11 3.24 5.91 16.74
CA ILE A 11 4.44 5.74 17.57
C ILE A 11 4.05 5.80 19.05
N LYS A 12 3.25 6.80 19.44
CA LYS A 12 2.78 6.95 20.84
C LYS A 12 1.98 5.74 21.30
N ALA A 13 1.18 5.16 20.39
CA ALA A 13 0.34 4.00 20.71
C ALA A 13 1.13 2.69 20.75
N GLY A 14 2.41 2.69 20.40
CA GLY A 14 3.22 1.48 20.38
C GLY A 14 2.99 0.60 19.15
N ILE A 15 2.21 1.05 18.18
CA ILE A 15 1.96 0.32 16.93
C ILE A 15 3.19 0.41 16.03
N VAL A 16 3.84 1.57 15.98
CA VAL A 16 5.09 1.80 15.28
C VAL A 16 6.22 1.87 16.29
N LYS A 17 7.24 1.04 16.10
CA LYS A 17 8.43 1.02 16.94
C LYS A 17 9.59 1.64 16.18
N ILE A 18 10.38 2.43 16.90
CA ILE A 18 11.65 2.98 16.39
C ILE A 18 12.71 1.92 16.61
N GLN A 19 13.46 1.59 15.58
CA GLN A 19 14.48 0.54 15.64
C GLN A 19 15.66 0.87 14.73
N THR A 20 16.70 0.06 14.80
CA THR A 20 17.83 0.16 13.87
C THR A 20 17.31 -0.08 12.44
N PRO A 21 17.72 0.76 11.47
CA PRO A 21 17.35 0.53 10.06
C PRO A 21 17.67 -0.87 9.58
N ASP A 22 16.72 -1.48 8.88
CA ASP A 22 16.87 -2.84 8.35
C ASP A 22 16.89 -2.81 6.83
N LYS A 23 18.05 -2.56 6.26
CA LYS A 23 18.23 -2.44 4.81
C LYS A 23 18.03 -3.75 4.07
N SER A 24 18.45 -4.87 4.67
CA SER A 24 18.32 -6.19 4.04
C SER A 24 16.86 -6.56 3.83
N ARG A 25 16.05 -6.35 4.84
CA ARG A 25 14.60 -6.63 4.75
C ARG A 25 13.93 -5.68 3.78
N ALA A 26 14.35 -4.40 3.77
CA ALA A 26 13.83 -3.42 2.83
C ALA A 26 14.11 -3.82 1.38
N GLU A 27 15.33 -4.26 1.08
CA GLU A 27 15.70 -4.74 -0.25
C GLU A 27 14.86 -5.93 -0.69
N PHE A 28 14.58 -6.86 0.22
CA PHE A 28 13.71 -8.00 -0.06
C PHE A 28 12.30 -7.53 -0.44
N LEU A 29 11.74 -6.59 0.33
CA LEU A 29 10.40 -6.06 0.05
C LEU A 29 10.33 -5.31 -1.28
N ILE A 30 11.38 -4.56 -1.62
CA ILE A 30 11.45 -3.85 -2.89
C ILE A 30 11.43 -4.84 -4.06
N LYS A 31 12.19 -5.93 -3.97
CA LYS A 31 12.21 -6.97 -5.00
C LYS A 31 10.86 -7.66 -5.12
N GLU A 32 10.21 -7.96 -4.00
CA GLU A 32 8.88 -8.54 -3.99
C GLU A 32 7.86 -7.61 -4.66
N ALA A 33 7.92 -6.33 -4.34
CA ALA A 33 7.05 -5.33 -4.96
C ALA A 33 7.29 -5.21 -6.46
N GLU A 34 8.55 -5.22 -6.88
CA GLU A 34 8.91 -5.15 -8.30
C GLU A 34 8.40 -6.36 -9.07
N GLN A 35 8.60 -7.56 -8.54
CA GLN A 35 8.11 -8.78 -9.16
C GLN A 35 6.59 -8.78 -9.23
N GLY A 36 5.93 -8.38 -8.14
CA GLY A 36 4.48 -8.28 -8.09
C GLY A 36 3.92 -7.28 -9.10
N TYR A 37 4.57 -6.13 -9.22
CA TYR A 37 4.15 -5.10 -10.16
C TYR A 37 4.30 -5.57 -11.61
N ASN A 38 5.45 -6.14 -11.96
CA ASN A 38 5.68 -6.64 -13.31
C ASN A 38 4.69 -7.74 -13.67
N TYR A 39 4.42 -8.64 -12.73
CA TYR A 39 3.44 -9.71 -12.93
C TYR A 39 2.03 -9.13 -13.11
N LEU A 40 1.67 -8.15 -12.30
CA LEU A 40 0.36 -7.49 -12.42
C LEU A 40 0.16 -6.89 -13.81
N LEU A 41 1.16 -6.16 -14.32
CA LEU A 41 1.07 -5.55 -15.64
C LEU A 41 0.92 -6.60 -16.74
N GLU A 42 1.64 -7.71 -16.63
CA GLU A 42 1.55 -8.80 -17.58
C GLU A 42 0.15 -9.45 -17.58
N VAL A 43 -0.39 -9.70 -16.40
CA VAL A 43 -1.72 -10.31 -16.27
C VAL A 43 -2.80 -9.38 -16.83
N ILE A 44 -2.71 -8.08 -16.53
CA ILE A 44 -3.66 -7.09 -17.06
C ILE A 44 -3.61 -7.06 -18.59
N GLU A 45 -2.42 -7.10 -19.18
CA GLU A 45 -2.26 -7.11 -20.63
C GLU A 45 -2.89 -8.34 -21.27
N LYS A 46 -2.70 -9.50 -20.67
CA LYS A 46 -3.18 -10.77 -21.23
C LYS A 46 -4.64 -11.04 -20.98
N ILE A 47 -5.14 -10.69 -19.80
CA ILE A 47 -6.50 -11.05 -19.37
C ILE A 47 -7.46 -9.86 -19.42
N GLY A 48 -6.94 -8.67 -19.17
CA GLY A 48 -7.75 -7.44 -19.08
C GLY A 48 -8.40 -7.26 -17.72
N ILE A 49 -9.10 -6.14 -17.58
CA ILE A 49 -9.78 -5.76 -16.35
C ILE A 49 -11.28 -6.04 -16.53
N LYS A 50 -11.83 -6.84 -15.64
CA LYS A 50 -13.24 -7.26 -15.65
C LYS A 50 -13.81 -7.15 -14.25
N ASN A 51 -15.12 -7.17 -14.13
CA ASN A 51 -15.75 -7.18 -12.80
C ASN A 51 -15.30 -8.40 -11.99
N GLU A 52 -15.13 -9.56 -12.63
CA GLU A 52 -14.79 -10.82 -11.98
C GLU A 52 -13.38 -10.82 -11.37
N ASN A 53 -12.44 -10.04 -11.93
CA ASN A 53 -11.07 -10.00 -11.41
C ASN A 53 -10.71 -8.68 -10.74
N ALA A 54 -11.68 -7.76 -10.60
CA ALA A 54 -11.44 -6.44 -10.01
C ALA A 54 -10.87 -6.52 -8.60
N ASN A 55 -11.47 -7.34 -7.73
CA ASN A 55 -11.00 -7.50 -6.36
C ASN A 55 -9.55 -7.97 -6.29
N ASP A 56 -9.17 -8.92 -7.15
CA ASP A 56 -7.80 -9.44 -7.17
C ASP A 56 -6.80 -8.34 -7.53
N TYR A 57 -7.08 -7.55 -8.54
CA TYR A 57 -6.20 -6.45 -8.93
C TYR A 57 -6.08 -5.38 -7.84
N ILE A 58 -7.18 -5.06 -7.19
CA ILE A 58 -7.19 -4.04 -6.13
C ILE A 58 -6.32 -4.52 -4.94
N LYS A 59 -6.46 -5.78 -4.54
CA LYS A 59 -5.64 -6.36 -3.46
C LYS A 59 -4.15 -6.33 -3.81
N ARG A 60 -3.81 -6.74 -5.02
CA ARG A 60 -2.41 -6.75 -5.47
C ARG A 60 -1.81 -5.36 -5.51
N CYS A 61 -2.56 -4.38 -6.02
CA CYS A 61 -2.10 -3.00 -6.06
C CYS A 61 -1.81 -2.47 -4.65
N TYR A 62 -2.71 -2.70 -3.71
CA TYR A 62 -2.50 -2.28 -2.34
C TYR A 62 -1.25 -2.92 -1.74
N ASP A 63 -1.09 -4.22 -1.91
CA ASP A 63 0.05 -4.95 -1.35
C ASP A 63 1.38 -4.45 -1.95
N ILE A 64 1.42 -4.21 -3.26
CA ILE A 64 2.63 -3.69 -3.93
C ILE A 64 3.02 -2.32 -3.35
N LEU A 65 2.06 -1.40 -3.25
CA LEU A 65 2.34 -0.06 -2.75
C LEU A 65 2.78 -0.10 -1.29
N MET A 66 2.12 -0.91 -0.46
CA MET A 66 2.45 -1.00 0.96
C MET A 66 3.76 -1.72 1.21
N GLU A 67 4.16 -2.67 0.37
CA GLU A 67 5.50 -3.26 0.46
C GLU A 67 6.58 -2.20 0.28
N LEU A 68 6.39 -1.28 -0.68
CA LEU A 68 7.33 -0.19 -0.91
C LEU A 68 7.35 0.80 0.25
N VAL A 69 6.19 1.14 0.79
CA VAL A 69 6.07 2.02 1.97
C VAL A 69 6.77 1.38 3.17
N ARG A 70 6.52 0.09 3.38
CA ARG A 70 7.14 -0.66 4.49
C ARG A 70 8.65 -0.72 4.34
N ALA A 71 9.15 -0.92 3.11
CA ALA A 71 10.58 -0.89 2.84
C ALA A 71 11.19 0.46 3.23
N LYS A 72 10.53 1.55 2.87
CA LYS A 72 11.00 2.90 3.23
C LYS A 72 10.98 3.11 4.74
N MET A 73 9.93 2.65 5.42
CA MET A 73 9.87 2.72 6.88
C MET A 73 11.04 1.98 7.53
N LEU A 74 11.37 0.78 7.04
CA LEU A 74 12.47 -0.02 7.57
C LEU A 74 13.82 0.69 7.39
N VAL A 75 14.03 1.33 6.25
CA VAL A 75 15.25 2.12 6.00
C VAL A 75 15.32 3.32 6.93
N ASP A 76 14.18 3.94 7.23
CA ASP A 76 14.10 5.11 8.11
C ASP A 76 14.13 4.73 9.60
N GLY A 77 14.12 3.43 9.93
CA GLY A 77 14.18 2.97 11.30
C GLY A 77 12.83 2.81 12.00
N TYR A 78 11.78 2.48 11.24
CA TYR A 78 10.43 2.26 11.78
C TYR A 78 9.92 0.88 11.41
N ASN A 79 9.19 0.27 12.33
CA ASN A 79 8.50 -0.99 12.08
C ASN A 79 7.10 -0.94 12.69
N ALA A 80 6.09 -1.21 11.89
CA ALA A 80 4.70 -1.25 12.34
C ALA A 80 4.26 -2.71 12.50
N SER A 81 3.54 -3.00 13.57
CA SER A 81 3.03 -4.35 13.83
C SER A 81 1.73 -4.31 14.63
N GLY A 82 0.98 -5.41 14.54
CA GLY A 82 -0.26 -5.57 15.27
C GLY A 82 -1.44 -4.82 14.67
N TYR A 83 -2.48 -4.66 15.45
CA TYR A 83 -3.70 -3.97 15.03
C TYR A 83 -3.38 -2.49 14.75
N GLY A 84 -3.80 -2.02 13.59
CA GLY A 84 -3.52 -0.64 13.16
C GLY A 84 -2.23 -0.46 12.37
N ALA A 85 -1.42 -1.52 12.17
CA ALA A 85 -0.17 -1.43 11.42
C ALA A 85 -0.39 -0.94 9.99
N HIS A 86 -1.41 -1.43 9.30
CA HIS A 86 -1.69 -1.02 7.93
C HIS A 86 -2.12 0.44 7.83
N GLU A 87 -2.90 0.92 8.80
CA GLU A 87 -3.26 2.34 8.83
C GLU A 87 -2.02 3.21 9.07
N ALA A 88 -1.11 2.77 9.94
CA ALA A 88 0.15 3.46 10.19
C ALA A 88 0.99 3.56 8.92
N GLU A 89 1.07 2.47 8.15
CA GLU A 89 1.79 2.46 6.87
C GLU A 89 1.20 3.46 5.89
N VAL A 90 -0.11 3.51 5.77
CA VAL A 90 -0.78 4.51 4.91
C VAL A 90 -0.47 5.92 5.38
N SER A 91 -0.51 6.18 6.71
CA SER A 91 -0.21 7.49 7.26
C SER A 91 1.21 7.95 6.93
N TYR A 92 2.14 7.01 6.76
CA TYR A 92 3.54 7.32 6.45
C TYR A 92 3.70 8.01 5.09
N LEU A 93 2.75 7.84 4.18
CA LEU A 93 2.77 8.52 2.88
C LEU A 93 2.85 10.05 3.03
N ARG A 94 2.31 10.62 4.11
CA ARG A 94 2.40 12.06 4.36
C ARG A 94 3.85 12.52 4.52
N THR A 95 4.69 11.68 5.10
CA THR A 95 6.11 12.00 5.28
C THR A 95 6.91 11.83 4.00
N LEU A 96 6.31 11.22 2.98
CA LEU A 96 6.93 10.97 1.69
C LEU A 96 6.45 11.93 0.60
N ASP A 97 5.95 13.09 1.00
CA ASP A 97 5.48 14.15 0.10
C ASP A 97 4.29 13.76 -0.79
N PHE A 98 3.45 12.86 -0.30
CA PHE A 98 2.19 12.58 -0.95
C PHE A 98 1.14 13.60 -0.52
N ARG A 99 0.31 14.03 -1.47
CA ARG A 99 -0.80 14.94 -1.19
C ARG A 99 -1.82 14.21 -0.31
N GLU A 100 -2.56 14.97 0.50
CA GLU A 100 -3.57 14.39 1.37
C GLU A 100 -4.63 13.59 0.58
N ILE A 101 -4.98 14.05 -0.63
CA ILE A 101 -5.92 13.31 -1.47
C ILE A 101 -5.40 11.92 -1.84
N ASP A 102 -4.09 11.78 -2.06
CA ASP A 102 -3.47 10.49 -2.36
C ASP A 102 -3.42 9.59 -1.13
N VAL A 103 -3.16 10.17 0.04
CA VAL A 103 -3.17 9.45 1.32
C VAL A 103 -4.58 8.90 1.58
N GLN A 104 -5.61 9.72 1.36
CA GLN A 104 -7.00 9.30 1.54
C GLN A 104 -7.39 8.21 0.54
N PHE A 105 -6.91 8.30 -0.69
CA PHE A 105 -7.18 7.25 -1.68
C PHE A 105 -6.54 5.92 -1.29
N ALA A 106 -5.29 5.96 -0.81
CA ALA A 106 -4.61 4.76 -0.33
C ALA A 106 -5.34 4.16 0.90
N ASP A 107 -5.87 5.01 1.77
CA ASP A 107 -6.65 4.52 2.91
C ASP A 107 -7.98 3.89 2.47
N GLN A 108 -8.60 4.43 1.44
CA GLN A 108 -9.78 3.81 0.85
C GLN A 108 -9.47 2.43 0.30
N MET A 109 -8.31 2.29 -0.37
CA MET A 109 -7.85 0.97 -0.84
C MET A 109 -7.68 0.00 0.33
N ARG A 110 -7.08 0.45 1.43
CA ARG A 110 -6.92 -0.35 2.64
C ARG A 110 -8.27 -0.81 3.18
N PHE A 111 -9.21 0.11 3.27
CA PHE A 111 -10.57 -0.17 3.76
C PHE A 111 -11.26 -1.22 2.90
N PHE A 112 -11.21 -1.08 1.58
CA PHE A 112 -11.85 -2.03 0.68
C PHE A 112 -11.15 -3.40 0.68
N ARG A 113 -9.82 -3.42 0.76
CA ARG A 113 -9.08 -4.68 0.87
C ARG A 113 -9.50 -5.46 2.12
N ASN A 114 -9.62 -4.78 3.24
CA ASN A 114 -10.10 -5.40 4.48
C ASN A 114 -11.56 -5.90 4.32
N GLY A 115 -12.40 -5.13 3.65
CA GLY A 115 -13.77 -5.52 3.36
C GLY A 115 -13.84 -6.80 2.52
N MET A 116 -12.97 -6.94 1.53
CA MET A 116 -12.87 -8.16 0.71
C MET A 116 -12.52 -9.38 1.54
N LEU A 117 -11.56 -9.23 2.47
CA LEU A 117 -11.06 -10.33 3.28
C LEU A 117 -12.04 -10.78 4.36
N TYR A 118 -12.73 -9.82 4.99
CA TYR A 118 -13.55 -10.11 6.18
C TYR A 118 -15.05 -10.03 5.96
N TYR A 119 -15.51 -9.30 4.95
CA TYR A 119 -16.94 -9.03 4.74
C TYR A 119 -17.45 -9.40 3.35
N GLY A 120 -16.60 -9.97 2.51
CA GLY A 120 -17.00 -10.35 1.16
C GLY A 120 -17.32 -9.19 0.24
N THR A 121 -16.74 -8.02 0.48
CA THR A 121 -16.95 -6.84 -0.37
C THR A 121 -16.54 -7.12 -1.80
N ILE A 122 -17.41 -6.78 -2.76
CA ILE A 122 -17.14 -6.93 -4.19
C ILE A 122 -17.10 -5.54 -4.82
N LEU A 123 -15.99 -5.26 -5.50
CA LEU A 123 -15.79 -4.01 -6.22
C LEU A 123 -15.85 -4.26 -7.72
N ASP A 124 -16.03 -3.20 -8.49
CA ASP A 124 -16.22 -3.32 -9.93
C ASP A 124 -14.97 -2.95 -10.74
N LYS A 125 -15.08 -3.20 -12.05
CA LYS A 125 -14.04 -2.88 -13.03
C LYS A 125 -13.62 -1.41 -12.98
N GLU A 126 -14.56 -0.49 -12.85
CA GLU A 126 -14.28 0.94 -12.86
C GLU A 126 -13.39 1.33 -11.69
N TYR A 127 -13.67 0.79 -10.51
CA TYR A 127 -12.84 1.06 -9.34
C TYR A 127 -11.46 0.44 -9.48
N ALA A 128 -11.39 -0.79 -10.03
CA ALA A 128 -10.10 -1.43 -10.30
C ALA A 128 -9.24 -0.59 -11.25
N GLU A 129 -9.84 0.00 -12.28
CA GLU A 129 -9.12 0.86 -13.22
C GLU A 129 -8.53 2.09 -12.52
N LYS A 130 -9.27 2.70 -11.58
CA LYS A 130 -8.78 3.83 -10.79
C LYS A 130 -7.61 3.43 -9.91
N VAL A 131 -7.70 2.28 -9.26
CA VAL A 131 -6.65 1.76 -8.38
C VAL A 131 -5.39 1.44 -9.18
N ILE A 132 -5.53 0.79 -10.33
CA ILE A 132 -4.41 0.46 -11.21
C ILE A 132 -3.72 1.73 -11.69
N LYS A 133 -4.49 2.74 -12.09
CA LYS A 133 -3.94 4.03 -12.52
C LYS A 133 -3.14 4.70 -11.40
N PHE A 134 -3.70 4.75 -10.20
CA PHE A 134 -3.03 5.29 -9.03
C PHE A 134 -1.73 4.54 -8.74
N THR A 135 -1.75 3.23 -8.84
CA THR A 135 -0.57 2.38 -8.61
C THR A 135 0.52 2.68 -9.64
N LYS A 136 0.16 2.75 -10.93
CA LYS A 136 1.11 3.06 -11.99
C LYS A 136 1.73 4.46 -11.82
N GLU A 137 0.94 5.43 -11.40
CA GLU A 137 1.42 6.81 -11.21
C GLU A 137 2.39 6.93 -10.04
N ASN A 138 2.26 6.09 -9.01
CA ASN A 138 3.00 6.22 -7.76
C ASN A 138 4.06 5.16 -7.53
N TYR A 139 4.07 4.08 -8.30
CA TYR A 139 5.00 2.97 -8.12
C TYR A 139 6.46 3.43 -8.21
N LEU A 140 6.84 4.13 -9.28
CA LEU A 140 8.22 4.58 -9.46
C LEU A 140 8.64 5.59 -8.40
N LYS A 141 7.74 6.48 -8.02
CA LYS A 141 8.00 7.46 -6.96
C LYS A 141 8.37 6.77 -5.66
N LEU A 142 7.56 5.80 -5.23
CA LEU A 142 7.81 5.05 -4.01
C LEU A 142 9.07 4.19 -4.11
N LYS A 143 9.27 3.51 -5.23
CA LYS A 143 10.44 2.66 -5.43
C LYS A 143 11.74 3.45 -5.33
N LYS A 144 11.80 4.65 -5.88
CA LYS A 144 12.97 5.51 -5.83
C LYS A 144 13.29 6.01 -4.43
N MET A 145 12.29 6.15 -3.58
CA MET A 145 12.47 6.57 -2.18
C MET A 145 12.98 5.45 -1.28
N SER A 146 12.72 4.22 -1.66
CA SER A 146 13.05 3.04 -0.83
C SER A 146 14.54 2.58 -0.99
#